data_00041643ecc68d2926bb236aa14416af
#
_entry.id   00041643ecc68d2926bb236aa14416af
#
_cell.length_a   1.000
_cell.length_b   1.000
_cell.length_c   1.000
_cell.angle_alpha   90.00
_cell.angle_beta   90.00
_cell.angle_gamma   90.00
#
_symmetry.space_group_name_H-M   'P 1'
#
loop_
_entity.id
_entity.type
_entity.pdbx_description
1 polymer ?
#
loop_
_entity_poly.entity_id
_entity_poly.type
_entity_poly.pdbx_seq_one_letter_code
_entity_poly.pdbx_strand_id
1 'polypeptide(L)'
;MIELSKGGAYLLNGTEIIEDGSNAAAELSAKLGNAAPSKEEAAKNTIAYGILNAHNTSGSMDKLKIKFDKMTSHDITFVGIIQTARASGLEKFPIPYVLTNCHNSLCAVGGTINEDDHMFGLTCAKKYGGIYVPPHQAVIHQLQEKCWQKAVR
;
A
#
# COMPACT_ATOMS: atom_id res chain seq x y z
N MET A 1 -11.10 -15.25 -20.14
CA MET A 1 -10.14 -14.57 -21.06
C MET A 1 -9.76 -13.26 -20.41
N ILE A 2 -8.50 -12.85 -20.43
CA ILE A 2 -8.07 -11.54 -19.89
C ILE A 2 -8.09 -10.57 -21.06
N GLU A 3 -8.84 -9.48 -20.94
CA GLU A 3 -8.86 -8.37 -21.90
C GLU A 3 -7.99 -7.25 -21.37
N LEU A 4 -7.17 -6.66 -22.25
CA LEU A 4 -6.28 -5.58 -21.90
C LEU A 4 -6.76 -4.30 -22.60
N SER A 5 -7.23 -3.34 -21.84
CA SER A 5 -7.57 -2.01 -22.36
C SER A 5 -6.29 -1.20 -22.60
N LYS A 6 -6.14 -0.62 -23.80
CA LYS A 6 -5.00 0.22 -24.19
C LYS A 6 -5.14 1.67 -23.70
N GLY A 7 -6.35 2.08 -23.30
CA GLY A 7 -6.67 3.41 -22.80
C GLY A 7 -7.11 3.38 -21.35
N GLY A 8 -7.72 4.46 -20.89
CA GLY A 8 -8.41 4.49 -19.60
C GLY A 8 -9.69 3.65 -19.64
N ALA A 9 -10.27 3.42 -18.46
CA ALA A 9 -11.56 2.77 -18.32
C ALA A 9 -12.33 3.40 -17.16
N TYR A 10 -13.65 3.36 -17.28
CA TYR A 10 -14.58 3.68 -16.20
C TYR A 10 -15.07 2.39 -15.55
N LEU A 11 -15.12 2.37 -14.23
CA LEU A 11 -15.72 1.29 -13.46
C LEU A 11 -17.10 1.76 -12.98
N LEU A 12 -18.15 1.31 -13.67
CA LEU A 12 -19.53 1.69 -13.35
C LEU A 12 -20.04 0.82 -12.20
N ASN A 13 -20.51 1.47 -11.12
CA ASN A 13 -21.08 0.83 -9.94
C ASN A 13 -20.20 -0.28 -9.31
N GLY A 14 -18.90 -0.23 -9.54
CA GLY A 14 -17.94 -1.20 -9.00
C GLY A 14 -17.94 -2.55 -9.69
N THR A 15 -18.66 -2.75 -10.76
CA THR A 15 -18.84 -4.07 -11.39
C THR A 15 -18.66 -4.10 -12.90
N GLU A 16 -18.95 -3.02 -13.60
CA GLU A 16 -18.94 -2.96 -15.05
C GLU A 16 -17.83 -2.04 -15.56
N ILE A 17 -17.03 -2.54 -16.51
CA ILE A 17 -15.94 -1.78 -17.13
C ILE A 17 -16.43 -1.23 -18.46
N ILE A 18 -16.29 0.09 -18.65
CA ILE A 18 -16.53 0.81 -19.89
C ILE A 18 -15.23 1.43 -20.34
N GLU A 19 -14.72 1.05 -21.52
CA GLU A 19 -13.49 1.61 -22.06
C GLU A 19 -13.63 3.09 -22.39
N ASP A 20 -12.57 3.86 -22.12
CA ASP A 20 -12.49 5.30 -22.44
C ASP A 20 -12.29 5.50 -23.96
N GLY A 21 -13.39 5.53 -24.67
CA GLY A 21 -13.45 5.69 -26.11
C GLY A 21 -14.45 6.79 -26.52
N SER A 22 -14.57 7.04 -27.82
CA SER A 22 -15.47 8.08 -28.37
C SER A 22 -16.93 7.94 -27.93
N ASN A 23 -17.38 6.73 -27.62
CA ASN A 23 -18.76 6.42 -27.21
C ASN A 23 -18.94 6.32 -25.70
N ALA A 24 -17.87 6.42 -24.90
CA ALA A 24 -17.91 6.20 -23.45
C ALA A 24 -18.93 7.12 -22.75
N ALA A 25 -18.94 8.40 -23.08
CA ALA A 25 -19.87 9.36 -22.49
C ALA A 25 -21.34 9.04 -22.79
N ALA A 26 -21.64 8.60 -24.01
CA ALA A 26 -23.01 8.21 -24.40
C ALA A 26 -23.44 6.93 -23.67
N GLU A 27 -22.56 5.94 -23.61
CA GLU A 27 -22.83 4.68 -22.92
C GLU A 27 -23.01 4.87 -21.40
N LEU A 28 -22.13 5.66 -20.76
CA LEU A 28 -22.24 6.03 -19.36
C LEU A 28 -23.55 6.76 -19.07
N SER A 29 -23.91 7.75 -19.90
CA SER A 29 -25.15 8.50 -19.73
C SER A 29 -26.39 7.62 -19.85
N ALA A 30 -26.39 6.69 -20.81
CA ALA A 30 -27.48 5.73 -21.00
C ALA A 30 -27.66 4.80 -19.77
N LYS A 31 -26.55 4.34 -19.20
CA LYS A 31 -26.59 3.43 -18.04
C LYS A 31 -26.85 4.13 -16.71
N LEU A 32 -26.37 5.36 -16.56
CA LEU A 32 -26.60 6.16 -15.34
C LEU A 32 -27.98 6.83 -15.29
N GLY A 33 -28.63 6.98 -16.44
CA GLY A 33 -29.90 7.72 -16.55
C GLY A 33 -29.77 9.26 -16.40
N ASN A 34 -28.53 9.76 -16.40
CA ASN A 34 -28.18 11.18 -16.32
C ASN A 34 -26.91 11.48 -17.13
N ALA A 35 -26.50 12.74 -17.16
CA ALA A 35 -25.27 13.13 -17.86
C ALA A 35 -24.05 12.40 -17.28
N ALA A 36 -23.22 11.83 -18.15
CA ALA A 36 -21.96 11.21 -17.75
C ALA A 36 -21.05 12.24 -17.04
N PRO A 37 -20.40 11.88 -15.94
CA PRO A 37 -19.41 12.75 -15.31
C PRO A 37 -18.22 12.95 -16.24
N SER A 38 -17.56 14.11 -16.12
CA SER A 38 -16.27 14.29 -16.78
C SER A 38 -15.22 13.30 -16.23
N LYS A 39 -14.16 13.09 -16.99
CA LYS A 39 -13.07 12.18 -16.56
C LYS A 39 -12.44 12.65 -15.25
N GLU A 40 -12.29 13.95 -15.09
CA GLU A 40 -11.76 14.57 -13.88
C GLU A 40 -12.66 14.37 -12.67
N GLU A 41 -13.99 14.44 -12.87
CA GLU A 41 -14.95 14.16 -11.83
C GLU A 41 -14.98 12.67 -11.47
N ALA A 42 -14.98 11.80 -12.46
CA ALA A 42 -14.93 10.35 -12.24
C ALA A 42 -13.65 9.93 -11.51
N ALA A 43 -12.51 10.53 -11.82
CA ALA A 43 -11.23 10.26 -11.15
C ALA A 43 -11.28 10.55 -9.63
N LYS A 44 -12.03 11.58 -9.22
CA LYS A 44 -12.22 11.93 -7.80
C LYS A 44 -12.97 10.87 -6.98
N ASN A 45 -13.72 10.01 -7.65
CA ASN A 45 -14.44 8.90 -7.01
C ASN A 45 -13.60 7.63 -6.89
N THR A 46 -12.34 7.63 -7.30
CA THR A 46 -11.46 6.48 -7.14
C THR A 46 -10.96 6.35 -5.70
N ILE A 47 -10.73 5.11 -5.26
CA ILE A 47 -10.15 4.82 -3.94
C ILE A 47 -8.78 5.50 -3.79
N ALA A 48 -7.96 5.47 -4.85
CA ALA A 48 -6.64 6.09 -4.85
C ALA A 48 -6.72 7.61 -4.61
N TYR A 49 -7.62 8.31 -5.30
CA TYR A 49 -7.83 9.74 -5.08
C TYR A 49 -8.27 10.02 -3.64
N GLY A 50 -9.24 9.26 -3.13
CA GLY A 50 -9.73 9.40 -1.76
C GLY A 50 -8.63 9.26 -0.71
N ILE A 51 -7.79 8.23 -0.84
CA ILE A 51 -6.65 8.00 0.06
C ILE A 51 -5.63 9.13 -0.03
N LEU A 52 -5.21 9.49 -1.23
CA LEU A 52 -4.22 10.56 -1.43
C LEU A 52 -4.73 11.91 -0.91
N ASN A 53 -5.99 12.25 -1.18
CA ASN A 53 -6.61 13.49 -0.72
C ASN A 53 -6.71 13.54 0.82
N ALA A 54 -7.11 12.44 1.46
CA ALA A 54 -7.22 12.36 2.92
C ALA A 54 -5.87 12.54 3.65
N HIS A 55 -4.76 12.13 3.02
CA HIS A 55 -3.42 12.20 3.61
C HIS A 55 -2.57 13.36 3.08
N ASN A 56 -3.11 14.16 2.17
CA ASN A 56 -2.40 15.27 1.56
C ASN A 56 -2.45 16.53 2.44
N THR A 57 -1.31 17.06 2.78
CA THR A 57 -1.16 18.28 3.59
C THR A 57 -0.74 19.51 2.77
N SER A 58 -0.63 19.39 1.44
CA SER A 58 -0.21 20.51 0.59
C SER A 58 -1.35 21.47 0.23
N GLY A 59 -2.62 21.02 0.35
CA GLY A 59 -3.79 21.76 -0.14
C GLY A 59 -4.00 21.73 -1.66
N SER A 60 -3.17 21.03 -2.42
CA SER A 60 -3.29 20.86 -3.88
C SER A 60 -3.07 19.41 -4.28
N MET A 61 -3.87 18.91 -5.22
CA MET A 61 -3.69 17.57 -5.79
C MET A 61 -2.65 17.52 -6.90
N ASP A 62 -2.18 18.65 -7.40
CA ASP A 62 -1.12 18.70 -8.42
C ASP A 62 0.26 18.46 -7.83
N LYS A 63 0.45 18.83 -6.55
CA LYS A 63 1.71 18.64 -5.84
C LYS A 63 1.44 18.12 -4.43
N LEU A 64 1.49 16.81 -4.28
CA LEU A 64 1.15 16.12 -3.04
C LEU A 64 2.25 16.26 -1.98
N LYS A 65 1.82 16.46 -0.73
CA LYS A 65 2.64 16.32 0.48
C LYS A 65 1.94 15.35 1.42
N ILE A 66 2.24 14.08 1.27
CA ILE A 66 1.56 13.00 1.98
C ILE A 66 2.11 12.84 3.40
N LYS A 67 1.20 12.77 4.36
CA LYS A 67 1.49 12.39 5.74
C LYS A 67 1.07 10.94 5.94
N PHE A 68 2.02 10.07 6.23
CA PHE A 68 1.76 8.66 6.51
C PHE A 68 1.28 8.45 7.94
N ASP A 69 0.32 7.55 8.14
CA ASP A 69 -0.19 7.18 9.46
C ASP A 69 0.65 6.06 10.09
N LYS A 70 1.10 5.14 9.26
CA LYS A 70 1.75 3.91 9.67
C LYS A 70 2.75 3.46 8.62
N MET A 71 3.71 2.66 9.05
CA MET A 71 4.73 2.09 8.18
C MET A 71 4.82 0.58 8.38
N THR A 72 5.05 -0.15 7.31
CA THR A 72 5.29 -1.59 7.33
C THR A 72 6.40 -1.96 6.35
N SER A 73 7.15 -2.97 6.66
CA SER A 73 8.15 -3.55 5.76
C SER A 73 8.17 -5.07 5.89
N HIS A 74 8.87 -5.72 4.97
CA HIS A 74 9.11 -7.16 5.04
C HIS A 74 10.58 -7.47 5.38
N ASP A 75 10.90 -8.73 5.63
CA ASP A 75 12.16 -9.23 6.15
C ASP A 75 13.41 -8.77 5.37
N ILE A 76 13.50 -9.11 4.10
CA ILE A 76 14.69 -8.87 3.27
C ILE A 76 15.05 -7.38 3.13
N THR A 77 14.06 -6.51 2.95
CA THR A 77 14.31 -5.07 2.78
C THR A 77 14.61 -4.37 4.09
N PHE A 78 14.20 -4.93 5.21
CA PHE A 78 14.34 -4.30 6.52
C PHE A 78 15.80 -4.04 6.91
N VAL A 79 16.70 -4.96 6.59
CA VAL A 79 18.13 -4.81 6.89
C VAL A 79 18.69 -3.54 6.25
N GLY A 80 18.43 -3.33 4.96
CA GLY A 80 18.85 -2.12 4.25
C GLY A 80 18.17 -0.84 4.79
N ILE A 81 16.89 -0.91 5.12
CA ILE A 81 16.15 0.20 5.73
C ILE A 81 16.80 0.62 7.05
N ILE A 82 17.07 -0.33 7.93
CA ILE A 82 17.70 -0.03 9.23
C ILE A 82 19.12 0.49 9.10
N GLN A 83 19.90 -0.04 8.20
CA GLN A 83 21.27 0.45 7.95
C GLN A 83 21.25 1.92 7.55
N THR A 84 20.40 2.28 6.60
CA THR A 84 20.23 3.67 6.15
C THR A 84 19.68 4.56 7.25
N ALA A 85 18.66 4.10 7.98
CA ALA A 85 18.04 4.85 9.06
C ALA A 85 19.02 5.11 10.22
N ARG A 86 19.85 4.13 10.57
CA ARG A 86 20.92 4.30 11.58
C ARG A 86 21.95 5.33 11.14
N ALA A 87 22.39 5.25 9.89
CA ALA A 87 23.32 6.24 9.33
C ALA A 87 22.73 7.67 9.35
N SER A 88 21.41 7.79 9.30
CA SER A 88 20.67 9.06 9.40
C SER A 88 20.31 9.44 10.84
N GLY A 89 20.79 8.74 11.85
CA GLY A 89 20.56 9.06 13.26
C GLY A 89 19.24 8.56 13.86
N LEU A 90 18.68 7.46 13.34
CA LEU A 90 17.45 6.88 13.90
C LEU A 90 17.67 6.45 15.36
N GLU A 91 16.88 7.00 16.26
CA GLU A 91 16.79 6.58 17.67
C GLU A 91 15.53 5.76 17.93
N LYS A 92 14.41 6.14 17.31
CA LYS A 92 13.11 5.48 17.41
C LYS A 92 12.30 5.75 16.14
N PHE A 93 11.45 4.81 15.73
CA PHE A 93 10.52 5.05 14.63
C PHE A 93 9.53 6.18 14.98
N PRO A 94 9.41 7.18 14.11
CA PRO A 94 8.57 8.36 14.38
C PRO A 94 7.06 8.10 14.25
N ILE A 95 6.67 7.02 13.59
CA ILE A 95 5.28 6.59 13.38
C ILE A 95 5.15 5.10 13.74
N PRO A 96 3.93 4.59 13.99
CA PRO A 96 3.71 3.18 14.21
C PRO A 96 4.29 2.33 13.09
N TYR A 97 5.07 1.32 13.46
CA TYR A 97 5.81 0.48 12.52
C TYR A 97 5.58 -0.99 12.79
N VAL A 98 5.37 -1.75 11.70
CA VAL A 98 5.28 -3.22 11.75
C VAL A 98 6.32 -3.83 10.83
N LEU A 99 7.18 -4.66 11.40
CA LEU A 99 8.12 -5.49 10.66
C LEU A 99 7.52 -6.89 10.49
N THR A 100 7.18 -7.23 9.26
CA THR A 100 6.56 -8.51 8.91
C THR A 100 7.60 -9.48 8.37
N ASN A 101 8.20 -10.30 9.25
CA ASN A 101 9.17 -11.32 8.87
C ASN A 101 8.52 -12.62 8.34
N CYS A 102 7.23 -12.58 8.06
CA CYS A 102 6.48 -13.68 7.49
C CYS A 102 6.35 -13.63 5.95
N HIS A 103 7.16 -12.81 5.28
CA HIS A 103 7.12 -12.69 3.82
C HIS A 103 7.50 -14.01 3.12
N ASN A 104 8.69 -14.51 3.35
CA ASN A 104 9.15 -15.81 2.84
C ASN A 104 8.99 -16.91 3.87
N SER A 105 9.09 -16.57 5.14
CA SER A 105 9.18 -17.51 6.27
C SER A 105 10.31 -18.53 6.08
N LEU A 106 11.34 -18.17 5.33
CA LEU A 106 12.54 -19.01 5.14
C LEU A 106 13.41 -18.92 6.39
N CYS A 107 13.98 -20.06 6.79
CA CYS A 107 14.99 -20.15 7.84
C CYS A 107 16.33 -20.59 7.23
N ALA A 108 16.87 -21.71 7.64
CA ALA A 108 18.17 -22.18 7.19
C ALA A 108 18.12 -22.90 5.82
N VAL A 109 17.63 -22.25 4.77
CA VAL A 109 17.55 -22.81 3.42
C VAL A 109 18.80 -22.40 2.63
N GLY A 110 19.71 -23.33 2.43
CA GLY A 110 20.98 -23.08 1.74
C GLY A 110 21.99 -22.20 2.50
N GLY A 111 21.76 -22.01 3.80
CA GLY A 111 22.56 -21.16 4.68
C GLY A 111 21.69 -20.50 5.76
N THR A 112 22.30 -19.68 6.61
CA THR A 112 21.65 -19.02 7.75
C THR A 112 21.21 -17.59 7.48
N ILE A 113 21.41 -17.07 6.29
CA ILE A 113 21.23 -15.66 5.98
C ILE A 113 19.80 -15.16 6.29
N ASN A 114 18.77 -15.94 5.96
CA ASN A 114 17.39 -15.56 6.24
C ASN A 114 17.08 -15.60 7.74
N GLU A 115 17.62 -16.57 8.44
CA GLU A 115 17.48 -16.69 9.90
C GLU A 115 18.20 -15.55 10.61
N ASP A 116 19.38 -15.18 10.15
CA ASP A 116 20.13 -14.02 10.66
C ASP A 116 19.33 -12.72 10.44
N ASP A 117 18.68 -12.55 9.29
CA ASP A 117 17.81 -11.42 9.01
C ASP A 117 16.60 -11.37 9.96
N HIS A 118 16.01 -12.52 10.30
CA HIS A 118 14.90 -12.58 11.26
C HIS A 118 15.36 -12.19 12.67
N MET A 119 16.51 -12.70 13.09
CA MET A 119 17.09 -12.35 14.41
C MET A 119 17.51 -10.88 14.46
N PHE A 120 18.08 -10.36 13.38
CA PHE A 120 18.39 -8.94 13.26
C PHE A 120 17.12 -8.09 13.36
N GLY A 121 16.06 -8.45 12.64
CA GLY A 121 14.76 -7.78 12.68
C GLY A 121 14.16 -7.73 14.09
N LEU A 122 14.18 -8.85 14.80
CA LEU A 122 13.71 -8.93 16.19
C LEU A 122 14.50 -8.00 17.13
N THR A 123 15.81 -8.00 17.01
CA THR A 123 16.68 -7.14 17.85
C THR A 123 16.50 -5.66 17.53
N CYS A 124 16.32 -5.31 16.27
CA CYS A 124 16.04 -3.94 15.84
C CYS A 124 14.66 -3.47 16.32
N ALA A 125 13.62 -4.30 16.24
CA ALA A 125 12.30 -3.96 16.75
C ALA A 125 12.32 -3.67 18.25
N LYS A 126 13.08 -4.44 19.02
CA LYS A 126 13.31 -4.19 20.45
C LYS A 126 14.04 -2.87 20.71
N LYS A 127 15.01 -2.54 19.87
CA LYS A 127 15.85 -1.33 20.04
C LYS A 127 15.15 -0.05 19.61
N TYR A 128 14.53 -0.05 18.42
CA TYR A 128 13.97 1.16 17.80
C TYR A 128 12.45 1.29 17.94
N GLY A 129 11.80 0.30 18.56
CA GLY A 129 10.35 0.19 18.67
C GLY A 129 9.71 -0.48 17.45
N GLY A 130 8.40 -0.68 17.52
CA GLY A 130 7.62 -1.34 16.47
C GLY A 130 7.10 -2.70 16.88
N ILE A 131 6.25 -3.26 16.02
CA ILE A 131 5.68 -4.59 16.17
C ILE A 131 6.47 -5.54 15.29
N TYR A 132 6.98 -6.61 15.87
CA TYR A 132 7.65 -7.68 15.14
C TYR A 132 6.69 -8.85 14.91
N VAL A 133 6.49 -9.23 13.64
CA VAL A 133 5.73 -10.42 13.25
C VAL A 133 6.73 -11.49 12.81
N PRO A 134 6.89 -12.59 13.55
CA PRO A 134 7.88 -13.61 13.26
C PRO A 134 7.55 -14.40 11.99
N PRO A 135 8.55 -15.10 11.40
CA PRO A 135 8.30 -16.04 10.32
C PRO A 135 7.28 -17.11 10.73
N HIS A 136 6.57 -17.67 9.77
CA HIS A 136 5.51 -18.68 9.92
C HIS A 136 4.25 -18.23 10.67
N GLN A 137 4.21 -17.01 11.18
CA GLN A 137 3.05 -16.50 11.94
C GLN A 137 1.86 -16.16 11.04
N ALA A 138 2.11 -15.69 9.82
CA ALA A 138 1.06 -15.24 8.91
C ALA A 138 1.58 -15.18 7.46
N VAL A 139 0.68 -14.83 6.53
CA VAL A 139 1.03 -14.36 5.19
C VAL A 139 1.01 -12.84 5.19
N ILE A 140 2.10 -12.20 4.78
CA ILE A 140 2.33 -10.75 4.92
C ILE A 140 1.17 -9.89 4.36
N HIS A 141 0.73 -10.16 3.14
CA HIS A 141 -0.31 -9.34 2.51
C HIS A 141 -1.64 -9.46 3.25
N GLN A 142 -2.05 -10.68 3.63
CA GLN A 142 -3.27 -10.90 4.40
C GLN A 142 -3.20 -10.30 5.80
N LEU A 143 -2.05 -10.36 6.46
CA LEU A 143 -1.85 -9.75 7.76
C LEU A 143 -2.02 -8.22 7.67
N GLN A 144 -1.43 -7.61 6.67
CA GLN A 144 -1.53 -6.17 6.45
C GLN A 144 -2.97 -5.75 6.17
N GLU A 145 -3.66 -6.43 5.27
CA GLU A 145 -5.05 -6.12 4.92
C GLU A 145 -6.02 -6.33 6.07
N LYS A 146 -5.90 -7.44 6.80
CA LYS A 146 -6.86 -7.80 7.84
C LYS A 146 -6.63 -7.11 9.18
N CYS A 147 -5.38 -6.95 9.57
CA CYS A 147 -5.03 -6.52 10.91
C CYS A 147 -4.55 -5.08 10.99
N TRP A 148 -3.86 -4.61 9.94
CA TRP A 148 -3.19 -3.32 9.98
C TRP A 148 -3.93 -2.22 9.24
N GLN A 149 -4.59 -2.55 8.13
CA GLN A 149 -5.38 -1.57 7.35
C GLN A 149 -6.75 -1.26 7.97
N LYS A 150 -7.35 -2.17 8.73
CA LYS A 150 -8.64 -1.92 9.41
C LYS A 150 -8.64 -0.76 10.41
N ALA A 151 -7.50 -0.21 10.75
CA ALA A 151 -7.41 0.97 11.60
C ALA A 151 -7.51 2.31 10.82
N VAL A 152 -7.84 2.25 9.53
CA VAL A 152 -7.99 3.41 8.64
C VAL A 152 -9.41 3.45 8.06
N ARG A 153 -10.40 3.41 8.94
CA ARG A 153 -11.79 3.78 8.62
C ARG A 153 -12.24 4.88 9.53
#